data_ff5c3f18d1ada7ba2c6965e45af41de8
#
_entry.id   ff5c3f18d1ada7ba2c6965e45af41de8
#
_cell.length_a   1.000
_cell.length_b   1.000
_cell.length_c   1.000
_cell.angle_alpha   90.00
_cell.angle_beta   90.00
_cell.angle_gamma   90.00
#
_symmetry.space_group_name_H-M   'P 1'
#
loop_
_entity.id
_entity.type
_entity.pdbx_description
1 polymer ?
#
loop_
_entity_poly.entity_id
_entity_poly.type
_entity_poly.pdbx_seq_one_letter_code
_entity_poly.pdbx_strand_id
1 'polypeptide(L)'
;MVVGGILVAAGVCVLLRGTLKVMAMEVVYFSRRDIPEITVDFNDAVGEMKPLHGINNGPKSGYVETEESSGEWKLDMTELYQSLNIPIVRTHDSEYPYGQDKFIDIHCIFPDMEKDVDDPAAYHFEESDKYIEAIVESGSQVLFRLGESIDHSGENKYINPPEDYLKWAQVCEYIIRHYNEGWADGFHYNITYWEIWNEPDNSTMWTGSMEQFYELYRTTARYLKEVYPELKIGGGALATTDEERIGGFLQSLKADGKETPLDFFSWHTYTNNPDLYAERAALVRKLLDQNGYKNTESILDEWNYVESWDDIEGAAELIRSSTGAAFIAASLTTMQKSPIDLAMYYDGQYALADIWCGLYDSNGQLEPGYYAFSFYNQLCQMGQQVRMDEGLDYFYCCAASGENNGMLLTNFNLSEDAQSITIRLAINGGGEHAEITRINGRHPEGITTEESWFFNHAVLEIKPREVVYIELN
;
A
#
# COMPACT_ATOMS: atom_id res chain seq x y z
N MET A 1 39.58 28.64 42.41
CA MET A 1 38.20 29.03 42.84
C MET A 1 37.40 29.82 41.79
N VAL A 2 38.03 30.48 40.82
CA VAL A 2 37.29 31.29 39.80
C VAL A 2 36.66 30.41 38.69
N VAL A 3 37.27 29.29 38.30
CA VAL A 3 36.80 28.41 37.25
C VAL A 3 35.58 27.61 37.65
N GLY A 4 35.47 27.20 38.93
CA GLY A 4 34.31 26.47 39.46
C GLY A 4 33.02 27.36 39.53
N GLY A 5 33.19 28.66 39.79
CA GLY A 5 32.06 29.60 39.84
C GLY A 5 31.45 29.90 38.48
N ILE A 6 32.23 29.87 37.40
CA ILE A 6 31.76 30.13 36.05
C ILE A 6 30.97 28.91 35.49
N LEU A 7 31.40 27.70 35.80
CA LEU A 7 30.70 26.47 35.39
C LEU A 7 29.35 26.30 36.14
N VAL A 8 29.28 26.66 37.42
CA VAL A 8 28.04 26.65 38.17
C VAL A 8 27.07 27.73 37.68
N ALA A 9 27.58 28.95 37.39
CA ALA A 9 26.77 30.01 36.83
C ALA A 9 26.25 29.68 35.43
N ALA A 10 27.05 29.05 34.58
CA ALA A 10 26.63 28.60 33.26
C ALA A 10 25.56 27.49 33.35
N GLY A 11 25.76 26.51 34.23
CA GLY A 11 24.77 25.47 34.50
C GLY A 11 23.45 25.99 35.03
N VAL A 12 23.48 26.95 35.96
CA VAL A 12 22.29 27.61 36.50
C VAL A 12 21.59 28.46 35.41
N CYS A 13 22.32 29.14 34.53
CA CYS A 13 21.73 29.88 33.42
C CYS A 13 21.07 28.96 32.36
N VAL A 14 21.64 27.78 32.09
CA VAL A 14 21.05 26.78 31.20
C VAL A 14 19.78 26.19 31.80
N LEU A 15 19.81 25.84 33.07
CA LEU A 15 18.64 25.36 33.84
C LEU A 15 17.54 26.43 33.91
N LEU A 16 17.88 27.68 34.20
CA LEU A 16 16.91 28.79 34.24
C LEU A 16 16.30 29.09 32.86
N ARG A 17 17.10 28.99 31.78
CA ARG A 17 16.59 29.12 30.40
C ARG A 17 15.68 27.97 30.03
N GLY A 18 16.01 26.74 30.43
CA GLY A 18 15.15 25.57 30.28
C GLY A 18 13.82 25.76 30.99
N THR A 19 13.87 26.07 32.29
CA THR A 19 12.67 26.29 33.13
C THR A 19 11.80 27.46 32.61
N LEU A 20 12.40 28.54 32.14
CA LEU A 20 11.67 29.69 31.54
C LEU A 20 11.03 29.32 30.20
N LYS A 21 11.70 28.49 29.37
CA LYS A 21 11.13 27.97 28.11
C LYS A 21 9.93 27.09 28.40
N VAL A 22 10.01 26.21 29.39
CA VAL A 22 8.95 25.34 29.87
C VAL A 22 7.76 26.15 30.36
N MET A 23 7.98 27.10 31.27
CA MET A 23 6.90 27.95 31.79
C MET A 23 6.25 28.78 30.69
N ALA A 24 7.01 29.22 29.68
CA ALA A 24 6.47 29.95 28.53
C ALA A 24 5.61 29.01 27.65
N MET A 25 6.01 27.77 27.44
CA MET A 25 5.21 26.77 26.70
C MET A 25 3.92 26.43 27.45
N GLU A 26 3.99 26.22 28.77
CA GLU A 26 2.78 26.02 29.57
C GLU A 26 1.83 27.21 29.52
N VAL A 27 2.35 28.42 29.62
CA VAL A 27 1.52 29.63 29.49
C VAL A 27 0.88 29.70 28.10
N VAL A 28 1.59 29.32 27.04
CA VAL A 28 1.03 29.25 25.68
C VAL A 28 -0.02 28.13 25.60
N TYR A 29 0.27 26.96 26.12
CA TYR A 29 -0.66 25.82 26.13
C TYR A 29 -1.97 26.19 26.85
N PHE A 30 -1.90 26.77 28.07
CA PHE A 30 -3.09 27.11 28.84
C PHE A 30 -3.77 28.40 28.44
N SER A 31 -3.07 29.34 27.78
CA SER A 31 -3.67 30.62 27.35
C SER A 31 -4.47 30.55 26.06
N ARG A 32 -4.18 29.57 25.19
CA ARG A 32 -4.88 29.33 23.90
C ARG A 32 -5.99 28.30 24.04
N ARG A 33 -7.04 28.62 24.77
CA ARG A 33 -8.22 27.75 24.96
C ARG A 33 -9.05 27.51 23.70
N ASP A 34 -8.82 28.26 22.66
CA ASP A 34 -9.43 28.18 21.34
C ASP A 34 -8.78 27.13 20.41
N ILE A 35 -7.58 26.61 20.80
CA ILE A 35 -6.91 25.57 20.04
C ILE A 35 -7.54 24.21 20.36
N PRO A 36 -7.97 23.40 19.37
CA PRO A 36 -8.48 22.07 19.59
C PRO A 36 -7.45 21.17 20.27
N GLU A 37 -7.91 20.36 21.19
CA GLU A 37 -7.09 19.37 21.87
C GLU A 37 -7.32 18.01 21.25
N ILE A 38 -6.22 17.29 20.97
CA ILE A 38 -6.17 15.92 20.50
C ILE A 38 -5.51 15.09 21.60
N THR A 39 -6.25 14.14 22.12
CA THR A 39 -5.74 13.20 23.12
C THR A 39 -5.19 11.97 22.43
N VAL A 40 -4.02 11.51 22.87
CA VAL A 40 -3.42 10.22 22.50
C VAL A 40 -3.20 9.43 23.77
N ASP A 41 -3.72 8.21 23.84
CA ASP A 41 -3.54 7.33 25.00
C ASP A 41 -2.80 6.05 24.62
N PHE A 42 -1.50 6.03 24.88
CA PHE A 42 -0.64 4.88 24.61
C PHE A 42 -0.90 3.69 25.54
N ASN A 43 -1.75 3.85 26.57
CA ASN A 43 -2.20 2.75 27.42
C ASN A 43 -3.53 2.13 26.95
N ASP A 44 -4.21 2.73 25.97
CA ASP A 44 -5.50 2.26 25.43
C ASP A 44 -5.31 1.69 24.02
N ALA A 45 -4.89 0.42 23.94
CA ALA A 45 -4.80 -0.30 22.67
C ALA A 45 -6.20 -0.58 22.13
N VAL A 46 -6.44 -0.19 20.86
CA VAL A 46 -7.73 -0.35 20.18
C VAL A 46 -7.72 -1.40 19.07
N GLY A 47 -6.55 -1.93 18.73
CA GLY A 47 -6.37 -2.97 17.73
C GLY A 47 -4.89 -3.18 17.39
N GLU A 48 -4.65 -3.89 16.31
CA GLU A 48 -3.31 -4.05 15.75
C GLU A 48 -3.09 -3.07 14.61
N MET A 49 -1.84 -2.67 14.38
CA MET A 49 -1.46 -1.98 13.16
C MET A 49 -1.55 -2.95 11.98
N LYS A 50 -2.30 -2.58 10.95
CA LYS A 50 -2.54 -3.43 9.78
C LYS A 50 -1.41 -3.29 8.75
N PRO A 51 -1.06 -4.36 8.00
CA PRO A 51 -0.02 -4.32 6.99
C PRO A 51 -0.51 -3.69 5.67
N LEU A 52 -0.91 -2.40 5.69
CA LEU A 52 -1.53 -1.69 4.56
C LEU A 52 -0.52 -1.03 3.61
N HIS A 53 0.77 -1.16 3.88
CA HIS A 53 1.85 -0.63 3.06
C HIS A 53 2.41 -1.67 2.08
N GLY A 54 1.53 -2.54 1.56
CA GLY A 54 1.83 -3.37 0.40
C GLY A 54 1.92 -2.53 -0.88
N ILE A 55 2.45 -3.12 -1.93
CA ILE A 55 2.63 -2.44 -3.22
C ILE A 55 2.35 -3.36 -4.39
N ASN A 56 2.02 -2.77 -5.53
CA ASN A 56 2.04 -3.44 -6.83
C ASN A 56 3.44 -3.39 -7.39
N ASN A 57 3.80 -4.41 -8.11
CA ASN A 57 5.10 -4.66 -8.72
C ASN A 57 6.25 -4.86 -7.73
N GLY A 58 7.06 -5.87 -8.01
CA GLY A 58 8.19 -6.26 -7.18
C GLY A 58 9.43 -5.41 -7.39
N PRO A 59 10.45 -5.59 -6.54
CA PRO A 59 11.69 -4.86 -6.69
C PRO A 59 12.36 -5.23 -8.01
N LYS A 60 12.80 -4.22 -8.76
CA LYS A 60 13.64 -4.47 -9.92
C LYS A 60 14.98 -5.02 -9.46
N SER A 61 15.33 -6.18 -10.01
CA SER A 61 16.66 -6.77 -9.82
C SER A 61 17.18 -7.25 -11.16
N GLY A 62 18.35 -6.80 -11.56
CA GLY A 62 18.98 -7.26 -12.77
C GLY A 62 19.60 -6.17 -13.64
N TYR A 63 19.98 -6.56 -14.84
CA TYR A 63 20.60 -5.64 -15.83
C TYR A 63 19.55 -5.07 -16.75
N VAL A 64 19.61 -3.78 -16.95
CA VAL A 64 18.80 -3.06 -17.94
C VAL A 64 19.67 -2.79 -19.16
N GLU A 65 19.31 -3.39 -20.28
CA GLU A 65 19.81 -2.94 -21.59
C GLU A 65 18.85 -1.86 -22.09
N THR A 66 19.31 -0.61 -22.11
CA THR A 66 18.58 0.44 -22.81
C THR A 66 19.19 0.64 -24.20
N GLU A 67 18.35 0.75 -25.24
CA GLU A 67 18.81 1.06 -26.60
C GLU A 67 19.57 2.40 -26.69
N GLU A 68 19.39 3.29 -25.73
CA GLU A 68 20.00 4.63 -25.69
C GLU A 68 21.31 4.72 -24.88
N SER A 69 21.59 3.78 -24.03
CA SER A 69 22.83 3.77 -23.25
C SER A 69 23.74 2.63 -23.69
N SER A 70 24.92 2.95 -24.17
CA SER A 70 25.97 1.98 -24.52
C SER A 70 26.62 1.32 -23.28
N GLY A 71 25.84 1.06 -22.22
CA GLY A 71 26.27 0.46 -20.98
C GLY A 71 25.19 -0.38 -20.31
N GLU A 72 25.59 -1.56 -19.81
CA GLU A 72 24.76 -2.34 -18.89
C GLU A 72 24.54 -1.51 -17.62
N TRP A 73 23.30 -1.22 -17.33
CA TRP A 73 22.92 -0.57 -16.07
C TRP A 73 22.28 -1.60 -15.16
N LYS A 74 22.87 -1.80 -13.98
CA LYS A 74 22.32 -2.68 -12.97
C LYS A 74 21.50 -1.85 -11.98
N LEU A 75 20.21 -2.11 -11.93
CA LEU A 75 19.33 -1.64 -10.87
C LEU A 75 18.96 -2.83 -9.99
N ASP A 76 19.17 -2.69 -8.69
CA ASP A 76 18.75 -3.66 -7.69
C ASP A 76 18.05 -2.90 -6.56
N MET A 77 16.75 -3.06 -6.46
CA MET A 77 15.91 -2.36 -5.48
C MET A 77 15.50 -3.25 -4.30
N THR A 78 16.04 -4.46 -4.21
CA THR A 78 15.69 -5.41 -3.15
C THR A 78 15.91 -4.81 -1.76
N GLU A 79 17.06 -4.16 -1.52
CA GLU A 79 17.34 -3.50 -0.23
C GLU A 79 16.38 -2.35 0.08
N LEU A 80 15.88 -1.64 -0.94
CA LEU A 80 14.90 -0.56 -0.75
C LEU A 80 13.54 -1.10 -0.29
N TYR A 81 13.11 -2.23 -0.87
CA TYR A 81 11.89 -2.91 -0.42
C TYR A 81 12.05 -3.49 0.98
N GLN A 82 13.21 -4.09 1.28
CA GLN A 82 13.55 -4.57 2.63
C GLN A 82 13.50 -3.44 3.66
N SER A 83 14.02 -2.24 3.32
CA SER A 83 14.04 -1.09 4.25
C SER A 83 12.65 -0.59 4.64
N LEU A 84 11.65 -0.82 3.79
CA LEU A 84 10.25 -0.52 4.08
C LEU A 84 9.50 -1.68 4.72
N ASN A 85 10.12 -2.88 4.85
CA ASN A 85 9.45 -4.11 5.27
C ASN A 85 8.12 -4.31 4.54
N ILE A 86 8.12 -4.18 3.22
CA ILE A 86 6.91 -4.31 2.40
C ILE A 86 6.26 -5.66 2.72
N PRO A 87 5.02 -5.67 3.27
CA PRO A 87 4.44 -6.92 3.75
C PRO A 87 4.02 -7.86 2.64
N ILE A 88 3.57 -7.30 1.51
CA ILE A 88 3.04 -8.05 0.38
C ILE A 88 3.21 -7.26 -0.91
N VAL A 89 3.56 -7.96 -1.97
CA VAL A 89 3.67 -7.45 -3.33
C VAL A 89 2.65 -8.15 -4.21
N ARG A 90 1.81 -7.41 -4.90
CA ARG A 90 0.93 -7.93 -5.94
C ARG A 90 1.65 -7.91 -7.28
N THR A 91 1.65 -9.02 -7.99
CA THR A 91 2.18 -9.07 -9.35
C THR A 91 1.19 -8.42 -10.33
N HIS A 92 1.67 -7.48 -11.09
CA HIS A 92 0.85 -6.75 -12.07
C HIS A 92 1.75 -6.38 -13.26
N ASP A 93 1.24 -5.85 -14.33
CA ASP A 93 1.86 -5.30 -15.55
C ASP A 93 3.41 -5.34 -15.59
N SER A 94 3.97 -6.50 -15.28
CA SER A 94 5.40 -6.66 -15.06
C SER A 94 6.13 -6.82 -16.39
N GLU A 95 6.99 -5.88 -16.71
CA GLU A 95 7.89 -5.90 -17.86
C GLU A 95 9.32 -6.01 -17.35
N TYR A 96 9.83 -7.23 -17.23
CA TYR A 96 11.14 -7.47 -16.66
C TYR A 96 12.21 -7.66 -17.73
N PRO A 97 13.42 -7.19 -17.47
CA PRO A 97 13.82 -5.98 -16.76
C PRO A 97 13.68 -4.76 -17.66
N TYR A 98 12.53 -4.44 -18.11
CA TYR A 98 12.10 -3.47 -19.12
C TYR A 98 11.91 -4.07 -20.52
N GLY A 99 11.63 -5.37 -20.59
CA GLY A 99 11.10 -6.01 -21.77
C GLY A 99 9.73 -5.45 -22.14
N GLN A 100 9.27 -5.82 -23.32
CA GLN A 100 7.93 -5.45 -23.78
C GLN A 100 6.93 -6.60 -23.58
N ASP A 101 7.41 -7.74 -23.07
CA ASP A 101 6.59 -8.91 -22.81
C ASP A 101 6.24 -8.96 -21.33
N LYS A 102 4.95 -9.10 -21.06
CA LYS A 102 4.41 -9.12 -19.71
C LYS A 102 4.49 -10.54 -19.14
N PHE A 103 5.68 -10.94 -18.78
CA PHE A 103 6.10 -12.30 -18.48
C PHE A 103 5.34 -12.99 -17.32
N ILE A 104 4.60 -12.22 -16.50
CA ILE A 104 3.73 -12.80 -15.46
C ILE A 104 2.36 -13.23 -16.00
N ASP A 105 2.01 -12.81 -17.21
CA ASP A 105 0.75 -13.12 -17.85
C ASP A 105 0.66 -14.57 -18.28
N ILE A 106 -0.53 -15.14 -18.24
CA ILE A 106 -0.76 -16.56 -18.55
C ILE A 106 -0.30 -16.87 -19.98
N HIS A 107 -0.54 -15.98 -20.97
CA HIS A 107 -0.09 -16.20 -22.33
C HIS A 107 1.45 -16.17 -22.50
N CYS A 108 2.17 -15.52 -21.59
CA CYS A 108 3.63 -15.54 -21.58
C CYS A 108 4.16 -16.80 -20.93
N ILE A 109 3.55 -17.22 -19.81
CA ILE A 109 3.95 -18.43 -19.08
C ILE A 109 3.53 -19.71 -19.85
N PHE A 110 2.32 -19.75 -20.41
CA PHE A 110 1.78 -20.89 -21.16
C PHE A 110 1.20 -20.39 -22.52
N PRO A 111 2.04 -20.19 -23.53
CA PRO A 111 1.65 -19.48 -24.74
C PRO A 111 0.80 -20.30 -25.72
N ASP A 112 0.74 -21.60 -25.59
CA ASP A 112 0.03 -22.50 -26.51
C ASP A 112 -1.02 -23.35 -25.77
N MET A 113 -2.25 -22.88 -25.77
CA MET A 113 -3.37 -23.55 -25.14
C MET A 113 -3.75 -24.91 -25.76
N GLU A 114 -3.13 -25.31 -26.88
CA GLU A 114 -3.31 -26.65 -27.45
C GLU A 114 -2.41 -27.71 -26.80
N LYS A 115 -1.39 -27.29 -26.04
CA LYS A 115 -0.46 -28.20 -25.36
C LYS A 115 -1.12 -28.88 -24.15
N ASP A 116 -0.53 -30.00 -23.74
CA ASP A 116 -0.92 -30.68 -22.50
C ASP A 116 -0.46 -29.83 -21.30
N VAL A 117 -1.35 -29.64 -20.32
CA VAL A 117 -1.09 -28.79 -19.15
C VAL A 117 -0.05 -29.37 -18.20
N ASP A 118 0.20 -30.68 -18.26
CA ASP A 118 1.20 -31.39 -17.45
C ASP A 118 2.57 -31.54 -18.17
N ASP A 119 2.73 -30.95 -19.38
CA ASP A 119 4.01 -30.93 -20.08
C ASP A 119 4.86 -29.74 -19.61
N PRO A 120 5.95 -29.93 -18.86
CA PRO A 120 6.81 -28.84 -18.41
C PRO A 120 7.40 -28.01 -19.56
N ALA A 121 7.60 -28.63 -20.74
CA ALA A 121 8.15 -27.95 -21.91
C ALA A 121 7.17 -26.95 -22.57
N ALA A 122 5.91 -26.94 -22.14
CA ALA A 122 4.91 -25.98 -22.60
C ALA A 122 4.92 -24.66 -21.80
N TYR A 123 5.69 -24.60 -20.71
CA TYR A 123 5.76 -23.43 -19.80
C TYR A 123 7.08 -22.68 -19.96
N HIS A 124 7.01 -21.36 -19.85
CA HIS A 124 8.13 -20.44 -19.93
C HIS A 124 8.23 -19.63 -18.63
N PHE A 125 8.89 -20.20 -17.62
CA PHE A 125 8.99 -19.59 -16.29
C PHE A 125 10.22 -18.67 -16.11
N GLU A 126 11.21 -18.71 -17.00
CA GLU A 126 12.52 -18.11 -16.78
C GLU A 126 12.48 -16.65 -16.31
N GLU A 127 11.61 -15.81 -16.88
CA GLU A 127 11.51 -14.39 -16.52
C GLU A 127 10.62 -14.17 -15.30
N SER A 128 9.51 -14.89 -15.21
CA SER A 128 8.65 -14.81 -14.01
C SER A 128 9.36 -15.33 -12.75
N ASP A 129 10.24 -16.32 -12.88
CA ASP A 129 11.05 -16.84 -11.77
C ASP A 129 11.94 -15.76 -11.16
N LYS A 130 12.69 -15.04 -11.97
CA LYS A 130 13.56 -13.94 -11.52
C LYS A 130 12.77 -12.87 -10.77
N TYR A 131 11.58 -12.57 -11.27
CA TYR A 131 10.73 -11.56 -10.67
C TYR A 131 10.14 -12.00 -9.33
N ILE A 132 9.59 -13.22 -9.26
CA ILE A 132 9.04 -13.78 -8.02
C ILE A 132 10.16 -14.00 -6.98
N GLU A 133 11.33 -14.48 -7.41
CA GLU A 133 12.51 -14.61 -6.53
C GLU A 133 12.89 -13.27 -5.90
N ALA A 134 12.93 -12.18 -6.68
CA ALA A 134 13.23 -10.84 -6.17
C ALA A 134 12.22 -10.36 -5.11
N ILE A 135 10.91 -10.65 -5.29
CA ILE A 135 9.89 -10.34 -4.29
C ILE A 135 10.14 -11.14 -3.00
N VAL A 136 10.38 -12.44 -3.13
CA VAL A 136 10.62 -13.32 -1.97
C VAL A 136 11.92 -12.93 -1.25
N GLU A 137 12.99 -12.63 -1.98
CA GLU A 137 14.26 -12.16 -1.41
C GLU A 137 14.14 -10.82 -0.68
N SER A 138 13.21 -9.96 -1.09
CA SER A 138 12.92 -8.73 -0.35
C SER A 138 12.24 -8.98 1.01
N GLY A 139 11.79 -10.20 1.29
CA GLY A 139 11.07 -10.57 2.50
C GLY A 139 9.55 -10.36 2.40
N SER A 140 9.05 -9.96 1.25
CA SER A 140 7.62 -9.72 1.01
C SER A 140 6.88 -11.02 0.70
N GLN A 141 5.61 -11.09 1.08
CA GLN A 141 4.69 -12.11 0.55
C GLN A 141 4.33 -11.76 -0.90
N VAL A 142 3.93 -12.77 -1.67
CA VAL A 142 3.42 -12.59 -3.03
C VAL A 142 1.90 -12.72 -3.03
N LEU A 143 1.20 -11.77 -3.62
CA LEU A 143 -0.15 -11.95 -4.15
C LEU A 143 -0.01 -12.12 -5.67
N PHE A 144 -0.18 -13.35 -6.14
CA PHE A 144 0.01 -13.68 -7.55
C PHE A 144 -1.28 -13.42 -8.33
N ARG A 145 -1.27 -12.47 -9.26
CA ARG A 145 -2.36 -12.21 -10.19
C ARG A 145 -2.32 -13.19 -11.35
N LEU A 146 -3.26 -14.11 -11.40
CA LEU A 146 -3.49 -15.04 -12.52
C LEU A 146 -4.36 -14.34 -13.58
N GLY A 147 -3.86 -14.14 -14.77
CA GLY A 147 -4.59 -13.47 -15.83
C GLY A 147 -3.68 -12.75 -16.80
N GLU A 148 -4.16 -11.64 -17.31
CA GLU A 148 -3.48 -10.86 -18.35
C GLU A 148 -3.32 -9.40 -17.91
N SER A 149 -2.27 -8.76 -18.39
CA SER A 149 -2.01 -7.34 -18.20
C SER A 149 -2.86 -6.49 -19.14
N ILE A 150 -2.92 -5.18 -18.87
CA ILE A 150 -3.64 -4.22 -19.71
C ILE A 150 -3.10 -4.24 -21.16
N ASP A 151 -4.00 -4.29 -22.12
CA ASP A 151 -3.66 -4.23 -23.54
C ASP A 151 -3.70 -2.80 -24.05
N HIS A 152 -2.53 -2.19 -24.14
CA HIS A 152 -2.35 -0.85 -24.73
C HIS A 152 -2.23 -0.85 -26.25
N SER A 153 -2.11 -2.04 -26.89
CA SER A 153 -1.95 -2.14 -28.35
C SER A 153 -3.23 -1.83 -29.12
N GLY A 154 -4.37 -2.02 -28.49
CA GLY A 154 -5.69 -1.96 -29.10
C GLY A 154 -6.00 -3.16 -30.00
N GLU A 155 -5.14 -4.20 -30.03
CA GLU A 155 -5.38 -5.45 -30.77
C GLU A 155 -6.26 -6.43 -29.98
N ASN A 156 -6.42 -6.23 -28.68
CA ASN A 156 -7.18 -7.05 -27.74
C ASN A 156 -6.78 -8.55 -27.80
N LYS A 157 -5.49 -8.81 -27.94
CA LYS A 157 -4.99 -10.11 -28.39
C LYS A 157 -5.11 -11.20 -27.31
N TYR A 158 -4.87 -10.87 -26.04
CA TYR A 158 -4.81 -11.87 -24.97
C TYR A 158 -5.89 -11.69 -23.90
N ILE A 159 -6.55 -10.56 -23.87
CA ILE A 159 -7.60 -10.21 -22.92
C ILE A 159 -9.01 -10.73 -23.29
N ASN A 160 -9.06 -11.70 -24.21
CA ASN A 160 -10.31 -12.37 -24.57
C ASN A 160 -10.65 -13.47 -23.54
N PRO A 161 -11.95 -13.81 -23.37
CA PRO A 161 -12.33 -14.98 -22.60
C PRO A 161 -11.60 -16.23 -23.11
N PRO A 162 -10.98 -17.02 -22.22
CA PRO A 162 -10.43 -18.32 -22.60
C PRO A 162 -11.50 -19.22 -23.24
N GLU A 163 -11.13 -19.99 -24.26
CA GLU A 163 -12.06 -20.91 -24.93
C GLU A 163 -12.49 -22.07 -24.03
N ASP A 164 -11.60 -22.53 -23.12
CA ASP A 164 -11.83 -23.58 -22.13
C ASP A 164 -11.43 -23.08 -20.73
N TYR A 165 -12.40 -22.72 -19.92
CA TYR A 165 -12.16 -22.21 -18.56
C TYR A 165 -11.59 -23.26 -17.62
N LEU A 166 -11.90 -24.55 -17.82
CA LEU A 166 -11.32 -25.61 -17.00
C LEU A 166 -9.84 -25.80 -17.34
N LYS A 167 -9.50 -25.82 -18.63
CA LYS A 167 -8.10 -25.90 -19.04
C LYS A 167 -7.28 -24.70 -18.54
N TRP A 168 -7.87 -23.50 -18.60
CA TRP A 168 -7.24 -22.29 -18.05
C TRP A 168 -7.00 -22.44 -16.53
N ALA A 169 -7.97 -22.97 -15.78
CA ALA A 169 -7.82 -23.23 -14.35
C ALA A 169 -6.72 -24.30 -14.07
N GLN A 170 -6.59 -25.31 -14.93
CA GLN A 170 -5.51 -26.30 -14.83
C GLN A 170 -4.13 -25.68 -15.11
N VAL A 171 -4.01 -24.76 -16.08
CA VAL A 171 -2.77 -24.00 -16.29
C VAL A 171 -2.42 -23.22 -15.01
N CYS A 172 -3.38 -22.56 -14.39
CA CYS A 172 -3.18 -21.86 -13.11
C CYS A 172 -2.71 -22.82 -11.99
N GLU A 173 -3.26 -24.04 -11.93
CA GLU A 173 -2.79 -25.08 -10.99
C GLU A 173 -1.31 -25.40 -11.19
N TYR A 174 -0.85 -25.56 -12.43
CA TYR A 174 0.55 -25.91 -12.70
C TYR A 174 1.50 -24.72 -12.44
N ILE A 175 1.03 -23.47 -12.56
CA ILE A 175 1.78 -22.30 -12.09
C ILE A 175 1.91 -22.34 -10.55
N ILE A 176 0.84 -22.67 -9.83
CA ILE A 176 0.89 -22.86 -8.37
C ILE A 176 1.87 -23.98 -8.00
N ARG A 177 1.83 -25.11 -8.70
CA ARG A 177 2.77 -26.23 -8.48
C ARG A 177 4.22 -25.82 -8.70
N HIS A 178 4.48 -24.99 -9.71
CA HIS A 178 5.82 -24.50 -9.98
C HIS A 178 6.37 -23.71 -8.81
N TYR A 179 5.62 -22.75 -8.31
CA TYR A 179 6.09 -21.85 -7.24
C TYR A 179 5.98 -22.45 -5.83
N ASN A 180 5.09 -23.43 -5.62
CA ASN A 180 4.84 -23.98 -4.28
C ASN A 180 5.27 -25.43 -4.09
N GLU A 181 5.33 -26.24 -5.14
CA GLU A 181 5.60 -27.70 -5.05
C GLU A 181 6.88 -28.14 -5.77
N GLY A 182 7.58 -27.20 -6.41
CA GLY A 182 8.83 -27.49 -7.14
C GLY A 182 8.63 -28.16 -8.49
N TRP A 183 7.41 -28.17 -9.06
CA TRP A 183 7.16 -28.75 -10.37
C TRP A 183 7.92 -27.99 -11.47
N ALA A 184 8.40 -28.71 -12.50
CA ALA A 184 9.17 -28.14 -13.62
C ALA A 184 10.44 -27.38 -13.17
N ASP A 185 11.22 -27.98 -12.25
CA ASP A 185 12.39 -27.38 -11.61
C ASP A 185 12.10 -26.05 -10.86
N GLY A 186 10.87 -25.90 -10.36
CA GLY A 186 10.37 -24.71 -9.67
C GLY A 186 10.76 -24.62 -8.19
N PHE A 187 9.92 -23.95 -7.42
CA PHE A 187 10.24 -23.45 -6.08
C PHE A 187 9.30 -24.01 -5.00
N HIS A 188 9.58 -23.72 -3.73
CA HIS A 188 8.75 -24.01 -2.56
C HIS A 188 8.52 -22.74 -1.74
N TYR A 189 8.02 -21.67 -2.39
CA TYR A 189 7.85 -20.35 -1.78
C TYR A 189 6.64 -20.25 -0.85
N ASN A 190 5.69 -21.21 -0.94
CA ASN A 190 4.46 -21.22 -0.16
C ASN A 190 3.62 -19.93 -0.38
N ILE A 191 3.51 -19.48 -1.61
CA ILE A 191 2.66 -18.35 -1.98
C ILE A 191 1.22 -18.68 -1.58
N THR A 192 0.63 -17.84 -0.75
CA THR A 192 -0.69 -18.07 -0.16
C THR A 192 -1.82 -17.46 -0.97
N TYR A 193 -1.60 -16.26 -1.55
CA TYR A 193 -2.63 -15.47 -2.22
C TYR A 193 -2.55 -15.62 -3.73
N TRP A 194 -3.67 -16.02 -4.34
CA TRP A 194 -3.82 -16.22 -5.78
C TRP A 194 -5.07 -15.52 -6.26
N GLU A 195 -4.91 -14.49 -7.07
CA GLU A 195 -5.96 -13.65 -7.58
C GLU A 195 -6.36 -14.04 -9.00
N ILE A 196 -7.67 -14.15 -9.24
CA ILE A 196 -8.22 -14.52 -10.56
C ILE A 196 -8.56 -13.25 -11.32
N TRP A 197 -7.76 -12.97 -12.36
CA TRP A 197 -7.90 -11.87 -13.30
C TRP A 197 -7.61 -10.49 -12.70
N ASN A 198 -7.77 -9.44 -13.52
CA ASN A 198 -7.67 -8.02 -13.17
C ASN A 198 -8.69 -7.21 -13.98
N GLU A 199 -9.39 -6.29 -13.33
CA GLU A 199 -10.32 -5.31 -13.93
C GLU A 199 -11.23 -5.86 -15.06
N PRO A 200 -12.03 -6.89 -14.82
CA PRO A 200 -12.90 -7.46 -15.86
C PRO A 200 -14.00 -6.51 -16.33
N ASP A 201 -14.22 -5.41 -15.61
CA ASP A 201 -15.14 -4.33 -15.97
C ASP A 201 -14.46 -3.19 -16.78
N ASN A 202 -13.16 -3.37 -17.12
CA ASN A 202 -12.40 -2.48 -17.98
C ASN A 202 -12.15 -3.14 -19.35
N SER A 203 -12.57 -2.49 -20.44
CA SER A 203 -12.47 -3.04 -21.79
C SER A 203 -11.05 -3.22 -22.32
N THR A 204 -10.04 -2.62 -21.69
CA THR A 204 -8.62 -2.84 -22.01
C THR A 204 -8.00 -4.00 -21.23
N MET A 205 -8.80 -4.65 -20.36
CA MET A 205 -8.41 -5.79 -19.53
C MET A 205 -9.26 -7.03 -19.79
N TRP A 206 -10.46 -6.85 -20.36
CA TRP A 206 -11.39 -7.94 -20.66
C TRP A 206 -12.34 -7.56 -21.80
N THR A 207 -12.36 -8.36 -22.88
CA THR A 207 -13.24 -8.12 -24.02
C THR A 207 -14.57 -8.89 -23.93
N GLY A 208 -14.67 -9.85 -23.02
CA GLY A 208 -15.88 -10.63 -22.79
C GLY A 208 -16.97 -9.88 -22.05
N SER A 209 -18.12 -10.54 -21.85
CA SER A 209 -19.15 -10.04 -20.97
C SER A 209 -18.80 -10.33 -19.49
N MET A 210 -19.45 -9.63 -18.55
CA MET A 210 -19.30 -9.91 -17.12
C MET A 210 -19.77 -11.33 -16.76
N GLU A 211 -20.78 -11.87 -17.45
CA GLU A 211 -21.23 -13.25 -17.25
C GLU A 211 -20.15 -14.27 -17.61
N GLN A 212 -19.36 -14.00 -18.67
CA GLN A 212 -18.22 -14.84 -19.05
C GLN A 212 -17.10 -14.77 -17.99
N PHE A 213 -16.82 -13.58 -17.47
CA PHE A 213 -15.90 -13.44 -16.36
C PHE A 213 -16.40 -14.17 -15.10
N TYR A 214 -17.67 -14.04 -14.75
CA TYR A 214 -18.25 -14.75 -13.61
C TYR A 214 -18.15 -16.27 -13.76
N GLU A 215 -18.27 -16.79 -14.97
CA GLU A 215 -18.10 -18.22 -15.24
C GLU A 215 -16.65 -18.66 -15.13
N LEU A 216 -15.72 -17.87 -15.68
CA LEU A 216 -14.27 -18.07 -15.51
C LEU A 216 -13.91 -18.13 -14.03
N TYR A 217 -14.35 -17.11 -13.26
CA TYR A 217 -14.07 -17.05 -11.82
C TYR A 217 -14.61 -18.28 -11.07
N ARG A 218 -15.90 -18.60 -11.26
CA ARG A 218 -16.52 -19.76 -10.59
C ARG A 218 -15.82 -21.07 -10.91
N THR A 219 -15.47 -21.27 -12.18
CA THR A 219 -14.79 -22.49 -12.64
C THR A 219 -13.42 -22.60 -11.99
N THR A 220 -12.63 -21.55 -12.06
CA THR A 220 -11.25 -21.52 -11.55
C THR A 220 -11.21 -21.60 -10.03
N ALA A 221 -12.01 -20.80 -9.32
CA ALA A 221 -11.99 -20.77 -7.87
C ALA A 221 -12.41 -22.11 -7.26
N ARG A 222 -13.43 -22.75 -7.83
CA ARG A 222 -13.87 -24.09 -7.37
C ARG A 222 -12.83 -25.13 -7.63
N TYR A 223 -12.23 -25.14 -8.83
CA TYR A 223 -11.20 -26.08 -9.20
C TYR A 223 -9.97 -25.95 -8.30
N LEU A 224 -9.44 -24.74 -8.15
CA LEU A 224 -8.26 -24.50 -7.34
C LEU A 224 -8.49 -24.79 -5.85
N LYS A 225 -9.66 -24.49 -5.30
CA LYS A 225 -9.98 -24.80 -3.89
C LYS A 225 -10.21 -26.28 -3.65
N GLU A 226 -10.61 -27.05 -4.67
CA GLU A 226 -10.67 -28.53 -4.57
C GLU A 226 -9.26 -29.13 -4.48
N VAL A 227 -8.28 -28.57 -5.23
CA VAL A 227 -6.90 -29.04 -5.24
C VAL A 227 -6.13 -28.47 -4.02
N TYR A 228 -6.35 -27.20 -3.69
CA TYR A 228 -5.62 -26.45 -2.66
C TYR A 228 -6.57 -25.78 -1.64
N PRO A 229 -7.17 -26.57 -0.74
CA PRO A 229 -8.11 -26.00 0.23
C PRO A 229 -7.49 -24.97 1.20
N GLU A 230 -6.16 -25.02 1.40
CA GLU A 230 -5.41 -24.12 2.29
C GLU A 230 -5.02 -22.78 1.67
N LEU A 231 -4.93 -22.69 0.34
CA LEU A 231 -4.56 -21.45 -0.32
C LEU A 231 -5.74 -20.47 -0.34
N LYS A 232 -5.42 -19.20 -0.33
CA LYS A 232 -6.41 -18.12 -0.48
C LYS A 232 -6.61 -17.83 -1.96
N ILE A 233 -7.78 -18.21 -2.46
CA ILE A 233 -8.21 -17.96 -3.83
C ILE A 233 -9.27 -16.85 -3.79
N GLY A 234 -9.03 -15.78 -4.51
CA GLY A 234 -9.90 -14.61 -4.51
C GLY A 234 -9.86 -13.84 -5.81
N GLY A 235 -10.36 -12.62 -5.76
CA GLY A 235 -10.42 -11.73 -6.91
C GLY A 235 -11.66 -10.86 -6.89
N GLY A 236 -12.11 -10.52 -8.07
CA GLY A 236 -13.02 -9.43 -8.34
C GLY A 236 -12.23 -8.34 -9.03
N ALA A 237 -11.18 -7.84 -8.37
CA ALA A 237 -10.26 -6.83 -8.88
C ALA A 237 -10.98 -5.78 -9.74
N LEU A 238 -12.13 -5.27 -9.23
CA LEU A 238 -12.98 -4.39 -10.00
C LEU A 238 -12.37 -2.99 -10.09
N ALA A 239 -12.23 -2.46 -11.30
CA ALA A 239 -11.82 -1.08 -11.55
C ALA A 239 -12.82 -0.08 -10.94
N THR A 240 -14.11 -0.44 -10.94
CA THR A 240 -15.16 0.40 -10.39
C THR A 240 -15.81 -0.24 -9.15
N THR A 241 -15.60 0.39 -8.01
CA THR A 241 -16.13 -0.05 -6.71
C THR A 241 -17.47 0.60 -6.43
N ASP A 242 -18.56 0.03 -6.92
CA ASP A 242 -19.95 0.44 -6.68
C ASP A 242 -20.85 -0.73 -6.30
N GLU A 243 -22.07 -0.41 -5.81
CA GLU A 243 -23.02 -1.40 -5.33
C GLU A 243 -23.50 -2.35 -6.43
N GLU A 244 -23.65 -1.88 -7.67
CA GLU A 244 -24.14 -2.67 -8.81
C GLU A 244 -23.10 -3.72 -9.22
N ARG A 245 -21.84 -3.32 -9.40
CA ARG A 245 -20.76 -4.22 -9.85
C ARG A 245 -20.39 -5.23 -8.79
N ILE A 246 -20.16 -4.77 -7.55
CA ILE A 246 -19.88 -5.67 -6.43
C ILE A 246 -21.05 -6.63 -6.20
N GLY A 247 -22.28 -6.11 -6.16
CA GLY A 247 -23.48 -6.91 -5.97
C GLY A 247 -23.67 -7.94 -7.08
N GLY A 248 -23.44 -7.56 -8.34
CA GLY A 248 -23.51 -8.45 -9.50
C GLY A 248 -22.50 -9.60 -9.40
N PHE A 249 -21.25 -9.29 -9.09
CA PHE A 249 -20.20 -10.31 -8.87
C PHE A 249 -20.59 -11.27 -7.75
N LEU A 250 -20.91 -10.79 -6.55
CA LEU A 250 -21.24 -11.63 -5.39
C LEU A 250 -22.49 -12.50 -5.61
N GLN A 251 -23.51 -11.99 -6.29
CA GLN A 251 -24.69 -12.76 -6.65
C GLN A 251 -24.37 -13.85 -7.67
N SER A 252 -23.48 -13.57 -8.62
CA SER A 252 -23.06 -14.54 -9.63
C SER A 252 -22.42 -15.78 -9.04
N LEU A 253 -21.70 -15.64 -7.90
CA LEU A 253 -20.99 -16.76 -7.24
C LEU A 253 -21.92 -17.89 -6.78
N LYS A 254 -23.23 -17.64 -6.70
CA LYS A 254 -24.28 -18.61 -6.29
C LYS A 254 -25.31 -18.86 -7.38
N ALA A 255 -25.14 -18.33 -8.58
CA ALA A 255 -26.15 -18.32 -9.63
C ALA A 255 -26.54 -19.74 -10.11
N ASP A 256 -25.65 -20.72 -10.06
CA ASP A 256 -25.90 -22.10 -10.44
C ASP A 256 -26.33 -23.02 -9.26
N GLY A 257 -26.62 -22.42 -8.10
CA GLY A 257 -27.01 -23.13 -6.88
C GLY A 257 -25.88 -23.87 -6.15
N LYS A 258 -24.65 -23.66 -6.58
CA LYS A 258 -23.43 -24.17 -5.89
C LYS A 258 -22.70 -23.00 -5.24
N GLU A 259 -22.09 -23.26 -4.10
CA GLU A 259 -21.21 -22.28 -3.45
C GLU A 259 -19.91 -22.14 -4.22
N THR A 260 -19.46 -20.90 -4.41
CA THR A 260 -18.15 -20.61 -4.98
C THR A 260 -17.28 -19.97 -3.89
N PRO A 261 -16.09 -20.51 -3.64
CA PRO A 261 -15.14 -19.96 -2.68
C PRO A 261 -14.76 -18.51 -3.05
N LEU A 262 -14.59 -17.68 -2.02
CA LEU A 262 -14.07 -16.32 -2.11
C LEU A 262 -13.33 -16.04 -0.80
N ASP A 263 -12.04 -16.36 -0.75
CA ASP A 263 -11.23 -16.16 0.47
C ASP A 263 -10.92 -14.67 0.67
N PHE A 264 -10.74 -13.94 -0.41
CA PHE A 264 -10.63 -12.47 -0.42
C PHE A 264 -11.38 -11.89 -1.63
N PHE A 265 -11.88 -10.67 -1.44
CA PHE A 265 -12.45 -9.84 -2.49
C PHE A 265 -11.52 -8.65 -2.72
N SER A 266 -11.00 -8.52 -3.94
CA SER A 266 -10.12 -7.43 -4.33
C SER A 266 -10.86 -6.34 -5.10
N TRP A 267 -10.42 -5.09 -4.93
CA TRP A 267 -11.04 -3.92 -5.51
C TRP A 267 -10.09 -2.73 -5.59
N HIS A 268 -10.31 -1.84 -6.55
CA HIS A 268 -9.46 -0.69 -6.84
C HIS A 268 -10.12 0.62 -6.48
N THR A 269 -9.33 1.60 -6.09
CA THR A 269 -9.78 2.98 -5.94
C THR A 269 -8.65 3.96 -6.15
N TYR A 270 -8.80 4.80 -7.16
CA TYR A 270 -7.98 5.97 -7.38
C TYR A 270 -8.79 7.22 -7.05
N THR A 271 -8.22 8.14 -6.28
CA THR A 271 -8.95 9.33 -5.79
C THR A 271 -7.99 10.40 -5.30
N ASN A 272 -8.45 11.66 -5.27
CA ASN A 272 -7.77 12.76 -4.57
C ASN A 272 -8.31 12.98 -3.14
N ASN A 273 -9.29 12.16 -2.71
CA ASN A 273 -9.93 12.26 -1.39
C ASN A 273 -9.68 11.00 -0.55
N PRO A 274 -8.80 11.05 0.47
CA PRO A 274 -8.52 9.91 1.34
C PRO A 274 -9.74 9.31 2.06
N ASP A 275 -10.78 10.11 2.34
CA ASP A 275 -11.97 9.63 3.05
C ASP A 275 -12.79 8.63 2.21
N LEU A 276 -12.65 8.68 0.88
CA LEU A 276 -13.33 7.77 -0.03
C LEU A 276 -12.93 6.30 0.19
N TYR A 277 -11.71 6.04 0.67
CA TYR A 277 -11.28 4.66 1.00
C TYR A 277 -12.13 4.06 2.11
N ALA A 278 -12.43 4.82 3.17
CA ALA A 278 -13.28 4.36 4.26
C ALA A 278 -14.74 4.13 3.80
N GLU A 279 -15.27 5.02 2.98
CA GLU A 279 -16.63 4.92 2.44
C GLU A 279 -16.77 3.66 1.58
N ARG A 280 -15.82 3.42 0.67
CA ARG A 280 -15.83 2.24 -0.21
C ARG A 280 -15.57 0.94 0.54
N ALA A 281 -14.64 0.93 1.48
CA ALA A 281 -14.40 -0.23 2.34
C ALA A 281 -15.66 -0.62 3.14
N ALA A 282 -16.38 0.34 3.68
CA ALA A 282 -17.64 0.10 4.37
C ALA A 282 -18.72 -0.47 3.43
N LEU A 283 -18.79 0.00 2.18
CA LEU A 283 -19.67 -0.53 1.16
C LEU A 283 -19.30 -1.99 0.82
N VAL A 284 -18.02 -2.27 0.54
CA VAL A 284 -17.52 -3.62 0.24
C VAL A 284 -17.88 -4.57 1.38
N ARG A 285 -17.53 -4.24 2.62
CA ARG A 285 -17.82 -5.09 3.79
C ARG A 285 -19.31 -5.35 3.96
N LYS A 286 -20.15 -4.31 3.82
CA LYS A 286 -21.61 -4.43 3.86
C LYS A 286 -22.12 -5.43 2.82
N LEU A 287 -21.66 -5.34 1.58
CA LEU A 287 -22.10 -6.20 0.50
C LEU A 287 -21.62 -7.64 0.66
N LEU A 288 -20.37 -7.84 1.08
CA LEU A 288 -19.85 -9.16 1.43
C LEU A 288 -20.69 -9.82 2.52
N ASP A 289 -20.98 -9.11 3.62
CA ASP A 289 -21.77 -9.62 4.75
C ASP A 289 -23.21 -9.98 4.34
N GLN A 290 -23.85 -9.13 3.52
CA GLN A 290 -25.21 -9.34 3.02
C GLN A 290 -25.32 -10.56 2.10
N ASN A 291 -24.23 -10.86 1.36
CA ASN A 291 -24.18 -12.04 0.48
C ASN A 291 -23.61 -13.29 1.19
N GLY A 292 -23.32 -13.23 2.50
CA GLY A 292 -22.88 -14.36 3.30
C GLY A 292 -21.38 -14.61 3.32
N TYR A 293 -20.57 -13.71 2.74
CA TYR A 293 -19.10 -13.75 2.70
C TYR A 293 -18.50 -12.99 3.89
N LYS A 294 -18.91 -13.36 5.12
CA LYS A 294 -18.53 -12.64 6.35
C LYS A 294 -17.04 -12.77 6.72
N ASN A 295 -16.42 -13.86 6.30
CA ASN A 295 -15.02 -14.17 6.60
C ASN A 295 -14.08 -13.86 5.41
N THR A 296 -14.63 -13.37 4.31
CA THR A 296 -13.85 -12.96 3.13
C THR A 296 -13.08 -11.70 3.46
N GLU A 297 -11.78 -11.70 3.21
CA GLU A 297 -10.93 -10.52 3.38
C GLU A 297 -11.28 -9.47 2.33
N SER A 298 -11.17 -8.20 2.71
CA SER A 298 -11.35 -7.04 1.81
C SER A 298 -9.97 -6.48 1.49
N ILE A 299 -9.54 -6.63 0.24
CA ILE A 299 -8.21 -6.22 -0.22
C ILE A 299 -8.35 -5.07 -1.21
N LEU A 300 -7.81 -3.90 -0.85
CA LEU A 300 -7.67 -2.76 -1.75
C LEU A 300 -6.33 -2.91 -2.50
N ASP A 301 -6.34 -3.67 -3.56
CA ASP A 301 -5.12 -4.12 -4.23
C ASP A 301 -4.58 -3.17 -5.30
N GLU A 302 -5.32 -2.07 -5.59
CA GLU A 302 -4.78 -0.91 -6.29
C GLU A 302 -5.33 0.38 -5.72
N TRP A 303 -4.42 1.28 -5.33
CA TRP A 303 -4.78 2.62 -4.90
C TRP A 303 -3.66 3.62 -5.15
N ASN A 304 -4.02 4.82 -5.56
CA ASN A 304 -3.14 5.98 -5.64
C ASN A 304 -3.95 7.27 -5.81
N TYR A 305 -3.24 8.40 -5.87
CA TYR A 305 -3.80 9.71 -6.16
C TYR A 305 -4.22 9.83 -7.63
N VAL A 306 -5.46 10.19 -7.86
CA VAL A 306 -5.97 10.66 -9.15
C VAL A 306 -7.08 11.67 -8.89
N GLU A 307 -6.93 12.87 -9.41
CA GLU A 307 -8.01 13.85 -9.44
C GLU A 307 -8.84 13.71 -10.72
N SER A 308 -8.17 13.53 -11.86
CA SER A 308 -8.80 13.34 -13.16
C SER A 308 -7.94 12.42 -14.03
N TRP A 309 -8.57 11.45 -14.68
CA TRP A 309 -7.93 10.60 -15.67
C TRP A 309 -7.52 11.35 -16.96
N ASP A 310 -8.04 12.56 -17.15
CA ASP A 310 -7.65 13.43 -18.29
C ASP A 310 -6.36 14.21 -18.01
N ASP A 311 -5.85 14.20 -16.76
CA ASP A 311 -4.63 14.91 -16.32
C ASP A 311 -3.69 13.98 -15.53
N ILE A 312 -3.19 12.96 -16.18
CA ILE A 312 -2.27 11.99 -15.57
C ILE A 312 -0.89 12.59 -15.28
N GLU A 313 -0.42 13.50 -16.13
CA GLU A 313 0.86 14.19 -15.92
C GLU A 313 0.82 15.04 -14.63
N GLY A 314 -0.26 15.80 -14.42
CA GLY A 314 -0.46 16.56 -13.18
C GLY A 314 -0.58 15.67 -11.95
N ALA A 315 -1.26 14.53 -12.05
CA ALA A 315 -1.30 13.53 -10.99
C ALA A 315 0.10 12.99 -10.66
N ALA A 316 0.90 12.65 -11.68
CA ALA A 316 2.26 12.15 -11.50
C ALA A 316 3.19 13.17 -10.83
N GLU A 317 3.13 14.46 -11.22
CA GLU A 317 3.89 15.52 -10.56
C GLU A 317 3.53 15.65 -9.07
N LEU A 318 2.23 15.53 -8.75
CA LEU A 318 1.76 15.61 -7.37
C LEU A 318 2.20 14.39 -6.57
N ILE A 319 2.06 13.19 -7.11
CA ILE A 319 2.45 11.93 -6.46
C ILE A 319 3.91 11.98 -6.01
N ARG A 320 4.81 12.51 -6.86
CA ARG A 320 6.26 12.62 -6.58
C ARG A 320 6.66 13.80 -5.68
N SER A 321 5.69 14.53 -5.16
CA SER A 321 5.93 15.68 -4.29
C SER A 321 5.65 15.38 -2.81
N SER A 322 5.95 16.33 -1.94
CA SER A 322 5.53 16.27 -0.53
C SER A 322 4.01 16.24 -0.36
N THR A 323 3.24 16.68 -1.36
CA THR A 323 1.78 16.56 -1.38
C THR A 323 1.37 15.11 -1.56
N GLY A 324 2.07 14.35 -2.41
CA GLY A 324 1.89 12.89 -2.55
C GLY A 324 2.20 12.15 -1.25
N ALA A 325 3.27 12.54 -0.55
CA ALA A 325 3.57 11.99 0.78
C ALA A 325 2.44 12.25 1.79
N ALA A 326 1.87 13.46 1.79
CA ALA A 326 0.74 13.81 2.65
C ALA A 326 -0.54 13.02 2.27
N PHE A 327 -0.78 12.80 0.97
CA PHE A 327 -1.87 11.95 0.50
C PHE A 327 -1.69 10.50 0.98
N ILE A 328 -0.49 9.94 0.84
CA ILE A 328 -0.16 8.58 1.30
C ILE A 328 -0.41 8.46 2.81
N ALA A 329 0.10 9.40 3.61
CA ALA A 329 -0.08 9.41 5.06
C ALA A 329 -1.58 9.49 5.44
N ALA A 330 -2.34 10.38 4.81
CA ALA A 330 -3.79 10.51 5.03
C ALA A 330 -4.54 9.23 4.64
N SER A 331 -4.19 8.64 3.50
CA SER A 331 -4.81 7.40 3.01
C SER A 331 -4.55 6.22 3.93
N LEU A 332 -3.28 5.98 4.32
CA LEU A 332 -2.92 4.88 5.21
C LEU A 332 -3.57 5.02 6.59
N THR A 333 -3.63 6.23 7.14
CA THR A 333 -4.31 6.47 8.43
C THR A 333 -5.82 6.28 8.34
N THR A 334 -6.46 6.61 7.21
CA THR A 334 -7.88 6.34 6.95
C THR A 334 -8.16 4.85 6.79
N MET A 335 -7.33 4.16 6.00
CA MET A 335 -7.46 2.71 5.78
C MET A 335 -7.23 1.92 7.06
N GLN A 336 -6.31 2.34 7.95
CA GLN A 336 -6.06 1.70 9.25
C GLN A 336 -7.34 1.54 10.08
N LYS A 337 -8.25 2.49 9.99
CA LYS A 337 -9.52 2.54 10.73
C LYS A 337 -10.70 1.93 9.97
N SER A 338 -10.47 1.51 8.75
CA SER A 338 -11.50 0.99 7.83
C SER A 338 -11.49 -0.54 7.78
N PRO A 339 -12.55 -1.20 7.34
CA PRO A 339 -12.59 -2.65 7.18
C PRO A 339 -11.85 -3.12 5.93
N ILE A 340 -10.58 -2.75 5.84
CA ILE A 340 -9.60 -3.20 4.84
C ILE A 340 -8.61 -4.10 5.55
N ASP A 341 -8.34 -5.27 5.00
CA ASP A 341 -7.39 -6.24 5.58
C ASP A 341 -5.99 -6.05 5.02
N LEU A 342 -5.87 -5.82 3.71
CA LEU A 342 -4.62 -5.52 3.00
C LEU A 342 -4.83 -4.39 2.00
N ALA A 343 -3.77 -3.63 1.71
CA ALA A 343 -3.79 -2.63 0.66
C ALA A 343 -2.46 -2.62 -0.10
N MET A 344 -2.50 -2.40 -1.43
CA MET A 344 -1.32 -2.35 -2.30
C MET A 344 -1.33 -1.04 -3.10
N TYR A 345 -0.33 -0.22 -2.85
CA TYR A 345 -0.10 1.03 -3.55
C TYR A 345 0.29 0.79 -5.01
N TYR A 346 -0.32 1.49 -5.95
CA TYR A 346 0.02 1.40 -7.37
C TYR A 346 0.81 2.64 -7.82
N ASP A 347 2.14 2.55 -8.08
CA ASP A 347 2.92 1.37 -7.76
C ASP A 347 4.21 1.76 -7.04
N GLY A 348 4.91 0.77 -6.54
CA GLY A 348 6.12 0.98 -5.77
C GLY A 348 7.27 1.44 -6.64
N GLN A 349 7.33 0.93 -7.86
CA GLN A 349 8.32 1.33 -8.84
C GLN A 349 7.82 1.12 -10.26
N TYR A 350 8.46 1.76 -11.24
CA TYR A 350 8.06 1.94 -12.57
C TYR A 350 9.13 1.63 -13.57
N ALA A 351 8.68 1.05 -14.68
CA ALA A 351 9.56 0.52 -15.68
C ALA A 351 10.21 1.59 -16.54
N LEU A 352 9.44 2.40 -17.21
CA LEU A 352 9.96 3.21 -18.31
C LEU A 352 9.60 4.70 -18.28
N ALA A 353 8.64 5.08 -17.50
CA ALA A 353 8.18 6.45 -17.38
C ALA A 353 7.70 6.74 -15.97
N ASP A 354 8.10 7.81 -15.29
CA ASP A 354 7.75 8.21 -13.92
C ASP A 354 6.27 8.65 -13.77
N ILE A 355 5.36 7.78 -14.20
CA ILE A 355 3.93 7.99 -14.06
C ILE A 355 3.49 7.30 -12.81
N TRP A 356 2.77 7.39 -11.97
CA TRP A 356 2.26 6.67 -10.80
C TRP A 356 3.23 6.41 -9.64
N CYS A 357 4.53 6.30 -9.90
CA CYS A 357 5.51 6.03 -8.86
C CYS A 357 5.63 7.17 -7.86
N GLY A 358 5.42 6.90 -6.62
CA GLY A 358 5.56 7.87 -5.55
C GLY A 358 6.58 7.50 -4.48
N LEU A 359 7.24 6.35 -4.62
CA LEU A 359 8.23 5.87 -3.65
C LEU A 359 9.65 6.02 -4.15
N TYR A 360 9.88 5.72 -5.42
CA TYR A 360 11.21 5.77 -6.05
C TYR A 360 11.09 6.36 -7.45
N ASP A 361 12.13 7.08 -7.90
CA ASP A 361 12.25 7.45 -9.31
C ASP A 361 12.79 6.28 -10.16
N SER A 362 12.89 6.47 -11.47
CA SER A 362 13.41 5.46 -12.41
C SER A 362 14.86 5.05 -12.14
N ASN A 363 15.61 5.81 -11.34
CA ASN A 363 16.98 5.52 -10.93
C ASN A 363 17.07 4.92 -9.53
N GLY A 364 15.93 4.64 -8.87
CA GLY A 364 15.88 4.16 -7.50
C GLY A 364 16.14 5.23 -6.44
N GLN A 365 16.06 6.52 -6.79
CA GLN A 365 16.16 7.59 -5.79
C GLN A 365 14.84 7.68 -5.01
N LEU A 366 14.95 8.00 -3.71
CA LEU A 366 13.80 8.08 -2.83
C LEU A 366 12.95 9.31 -3.15
N GLU A 367 11.66 9.10 -3.36
CA GLU A 367 10.68 10.16 -3.47
C GLU A 367 10.04 10.46 -2.09
N PRO A 368 9.38 11.62 -1.91
CA PRO A 368 8.76 11.96 -0.62
C PRO A 368 7.77 10.92 -0.09
N GLY A 369 7.10 10.20 -0.98
CA GLY A 369 6.17 9.12 -0.62
C GLY A 369 6.84 7.97 0.13
N TYR A 370 8.11 7.66 -0.17
CA TYR A 370 8.90 6.66 0.55
C TYR A 370 8.91 6.93 2.05
N TYR A 371 9.12 8.17 2.45
CA TYR A 371 9.20 8.52 3.88
C TYR A 371 7.85 8.37 4.58
N ALA A 372 6.73 8.68 3.91
CA ALA A 372 5.40 8.44 4.45
C ALA A 372 5.13 6.95 4.66
N PHE A 373 5.54 6.09 3.71
CA PHE A 373 5.51 4.63 3.86
C PHE A 373 6.41 4.17 5.01
N SER A 374 7.63 4.70 5.11
CA SER A 374 8.56 4.38 6.19
C SER A 374 7.98 4.71 7.58
N PHE A 375 7.32 5.84 7.73
CA PHE A 375 6.68 6.21 9.00
C PHE A 375 5.52 5.28 9.34
N TYR A 376 4.70 4.92 8.37
CA TYR A 376 3.64 3.96 8.60
C TYR A 376 4.19 2.56 8.93
N ASN A 377 5.26 2.11 8.25
CA ASN A 377 5.97 0.88 8.59
C ASN A 377 6.49 0.89 10.03
N GLN A 378 7.07 2.01 10.51
CA GLN A 378 7.52 2.13 11.90
C GLN A 378 6.37 1.95 12.88
N LEU A 379 5.18 2.51 12.59
CA LEU A 379 3.98 2.25 13.41
C LEU A 379 3.57 0.77 13.35
N CYS A 380 3.64 0.12 12.19
CA CYS A 380 3.37 -1.31 12.07
C CYS A 380 4.32 -2.17 12.90
N GLN A 381 5.59 -1.79 12.98
CA GLN A 381 6.60 -2.49 13.81
C GLN A 381 6.34 -2.32 15.31
N MET A 382 5.73 -1.22 15.74
CA MET A 382 5.27 -1.03 17.13
C MET A 382 4.14 -2.01 17.47
N GLY A 383 3.31 -2.35 16.51
CA GLY A 383 2.36 -3.45 16.54
C GLY A 383 0.96 -3.09 17.04
N GLN A 384 0.81 -2.30 18.09
CA GLN A 384 -0.50 -2.01 18.69
C GLN A 384 -0.99 -0.61 18.30
N GLN A 385 -2.10 -0.53 17.57
CA GLN A 385 -2.80 0.73 17.39
C GLN A 385 -3.39 1.20 18.71
N VAL A 386 -3.17 2.46 19.04
CA VAL A 386 -3.70 3.06 20.27
C VAL A 386 -4.75 4.13 19.98
N ARG A 387 -5.54 4.47 21.01
CA ARG A 387 -6.58 5.49 20.87
C ARG A 387 -5.95 6.87 20.64
N MET A 388 -6.43 7.53 19.60
CA MET A 388 -6.11 8.91 19.28
C MET A 388 -7.38 9.62 18.83
N ASP A 389 -7.63 10.83 19.37
CA ASP A 389 -8.79 11.63 18.98
C ASP A 389 -8.67 12.12 17.54
N GLU A 390 -9.84 12.31 16.92
CA GLU A 390 -10.04 12.77 15.56
C GLU A 390 -11.13 13.84 15.53
N GLY A 391 -11.45 14.32 14.36
CA GLY A 391 -12.63 15.19 14.17
C GLY A 391 -12.31 16.62 13.78
N LEU A 392 -11.10 16.87 13.27
CA LEU A 392 -10.77 18.10 12.59
C LEU A 392 -10.77 17.85 11.07
N ASP A 393 -11.34 18.78 10.34
CA ASP A 393 -11.36 18.72 8.88
C ASP A 393 -9.92 18.70 8.32
N TYR A 394 -9.69 17.83 7.33
CA TYR A 394 -8.39 17.63 6.66
C TYR A 394 -7.23 17.17 7.55
N PHE A 395 -7.52 16.82 8.79
CA PHE A 395 -6.54 16.28 9.73
C PHE A 395 -6.66 14.76 9.83
N TYR A 396 -5.60 14.08 9.45
CA TYR A 396 -5.53 12.62 9.46
C TYR A 396 -4.42 12.19 10.42
N CYS A 397 -4.70 11.20 11.23
CA CYS A 397 -3.75 10.76 12.25
C CYS A 397 -3.94 9.30 12.64
N CYS A 398 -2.87 8.66 13.09
CA CYS A 398 -2.91 7.41 13.83
C CYS A 398 -1.71 7.34 14.77
N ALA A 399 -1.81 6.49 15.80
CA ALA A 399 -0.75 6.27 16.77
C ALA A 399 -0.62 4.79 17.10
N ALA A 400 0.60 4.39 17.43
CA ALA A 400 0.92 3.02 17.79
C ALA A 400 1.87 2.97 19.00
N SER A 401 1.80 1.86 19.75
CA SER A 401 2.67 1.54 20.89
C SER A 401 3.37 0.20 20.71
N GLY A 402 4.57 0.11 21.25
CA GLY A 402 5.41 -1.08 21.25
C GLY A 402 6.61 -0.91 22.18
N GLU A 403 7.83 -1.22 21.71
CA GLU A 403 9.05 -0.86 22.43
C GLU A 403 9.18 0.67 22.55
N ASN A 404 8.83 1.38 21.46
CA ASN A 404 8.66 2.83 21.40
C ASN A 404 7.19 3.18 21.14
N ASN A 405 6.86 4.45 21.25
CA ASN A 405 5.54 4.97 20.92
C ASN A 405 5.65 5.93 19.73
N GLY A 406 4.69 5.90 18.82
CA GLY A 406 4.75 6.73 17.63
C GLY A 406 3.41 7.26 17.18
N MET A 407 3.46 8.38 16.44
CA MET A 407 2.29 9.02 15.84
C MET A 407 2.61 9.49 14.43
N LEU A 408 1.66 9.29 13.52
CA LEU A 408 1.67 9.84 12.17
C LEU A 408 0.52 10.81 12.00
N LEU A 409 0.83 12.03 11.61
CA LEU A 409 -0.11 13.15 11.51
C LEU A 409 0.05 13.82 10.15
N THR A 410 -1.04 14.26 9.53
CA THR A 410 -0.97 15.10 8.33
C THR A 410 -2.15 16.05 8.22
N ASN A 411 -1.90 17.19 7.60
CA ASN A 411 -2.91 18.14 7.14
C ASN A 411 -3.00 18.01 5.62
N PHE A 412 -3.90 17.18 5.14
CA PHE A 412 -4.11 16.97 3.70
C PHE A 412 -5.26 17.84 3.21
N ASN A 413 -4.95 19.05 2.80
CA ASN A 413 -5.88 20.00 2.21
C ASN A 413 -5.29 20.56 0.91
N LEU A 414 -5.96 20.32 -0.21
CA LEU A 414 -5.53 20.73 -1.55
C LEU A 414 -6.00 22.14 -1.94
N SER A 415 -6.84 22.77 -1.14
CA SER A 415 -7.33 24.13 -1.41
C SER A 415 -6.17 25.13 -1.51
N GLU A 416 -6.28 26.13 -2.40
CA GLU A 416 -5.28 27.18 -2.56
C GLU A 416 -5.18 28.07 -1.30
N ASP A 417 -6.28 28.22 -0.57
CA ASP A 417 -6.38 29.00 0.66
C ASP A 417 -6.29 28.13 1.92
N ALA A 418 -5.79 26.89 1.79
CA ALA A 418 -5.61 25.96 2.90
C ALA A 418 -4.78 26.60 4.03
N GLN A 419 -5.24 26.42 5.27
CA GLN A 419 -4.60 26.97 6.46
C GLN A 419 -3.86 25.90 7.25
N SER A 420 -2.86 26.32 8.01
CA SER A 420 -2.23 25.46 9.02
C SER A 420 -3.27 25.03 10.06
N ILE A 421 -3.17 23.79 10.49
CA ILE A 421 -3.90 23.27 11.64
C ILE A 421 -2.99 23.38 12.87
N THR A 422 -3.44 24.10 13.89
CA THR A 422 -2.75 24.13 15.18
C THR A 422 -3.53 23.28 16.17
N ILE A 423 -2.86 22.34 16.80
CA ILE A 423 -3.45 21.43 17.80
C ILE A 423 -2.68 21.48 19.11
N ARG A 424 -3.38 21.16 20.21
CA ARG A 424 -2.77 20.78 21.47
C ARG A 424 -2.80 19.27 21.60
N LEU A 425 -1.63 18.65 21.72
CA LEU A 425 -1.53 17.22 22.03
C LEU A 425 -1.56 17.03 23.55
N ALA A 426 -2.46 16.19 24.01
CA ALA A 426 -2.49 15.65 25.36
C ALA A 426 -2.13 14.15 25.28
N ILE A 427 -1.01 13.77 25.90
CA ILE A 427 -0.40 12.46 25.71
C ILE A 427 -0.43 11.67 27.02
N ASN A 428 -1.08 10.51 27.01
CA ASN A 428 -1.11 9.59 28.14
C ASN A 428 -0.21 8.39 27.87
N GLY A 429 0.73 8.08 28.78
CA GLY A 429 1.60 6.92 28.67
C GLY A 429 2.75 7.07 27.67
N GLY A 430 3.02 8.27 27.18
CA GLY A 430 4.14 8.59 26.30
C GLY A 430 5.45 8.85 27.05
N GLY A 431 6.56 8.95 26.30
CA GLY A 431 7.85 9.40 26.81
C GLY A 431 7.91 10.94 26.96
N GLU A 432 8.95 11.43 27.62
CA GLU A 432 9.19 12.88 27.79
C GLU A 432 10.04 13.49 26.65
N HIS A 433 10.63 12.64 25.82
CA HIS A 433 11.44 13.05 24.68
C HIS A 433 10.74 12.68 23.38
N ALA A 434 10.62 13.66 22.49
CA ALA A 434 10.01 13.48 21.17
C ALA A 434 11.04 13.76 20.08
N GLU A 435 11.16 12.83 19.15
CA GLU A 435 11.82 13.05 17.87
C GLU A 435 10.73 13.31 16.82
N ILE A 436 10.77 14.49 16.20
CA ILE A 436 9.75 14.95 15.27
C ILE A 436 10.35 15.09 13.89
N THR A 437 9.90 14.27 12.95
CA THR A 437 10.28 14.37 11.53
C THR A 437 9.14 14.98 10.73
N ARG A 438 9.46 15.95 9.87
CA ARG A 438 8.50 16.70 9.05
C ARG A 438 8.85 16.61 7.59
N ILE A 439 7.89 16.22 6.75
CA ILE A 439 8.00 16.26 5.29
C ILE A 439 7.09 17.37 4.78
N ASN A 440 7.64 18.27 3.99
CA ASN A 440 6.90 19.37 3.36
C ASN A 440 7.65 19.89 2.12
N GLY A 441 7.10 20.87 1.41
CA GLY A 441 7.68 21.38 0.17
C GLY A 441 9.08 22.03 0.29
N ARG A 442 9.61 22.24 1.52
CA ARG A 442 10.98 22.71 1.76
C ARG A 442 11.94 21.59 2.14
N HIS A 443 11.40 20.54 2.68
CA HIS A 443 12.12 19.36 3.17
C HIS A 443 11.38 18.11 2.69
N PRO A 444 11.44 17.81 1.40
CA PRO A 444 10.77 16.63 0.83
C PRO A 444 11.39 15.32 1.33
N GLU A 445 12.67 15.35 1.70
CA GLU A 445 13.41 14.24 2.30
C GLU A 445 13.20 14.11 3.83
N GLY A 446 12.45 15.03 4.41
CA GLY A 446 12.24 15.10 5.85
C GLY A 446 13.31 15.93 6.58
N ILE A 447 12.89 16.54 7.68
CA ILE A 447 13.79 17.20 8.64
C ILE A 447 13.38 16.80 10.06
N THR A 448 14.34 16.30 10.80
CA THR A 448 14.13 15.83 12.17
C THR A 448 14.59 16.86 13.20
N THR A 449 13.80 17.03 14.24
CA THR A 449 14.08 17.88 15.40
C THR A 449 13.82 17.13 16.69
N GLU A 450 14.67 17.31 17.69
CA GLU A 450 14.43 16.77 19.02
C GLU A 450 13.72 17.82 19.89
N GLU A 451 12.67 17.40 20.57
CA GLU A 451 11.93 18.23 21.51
C GLU A 451 11.75 17.51 22.85
N SER A 452 11.87 18.24 23.94
CA SER A 452 11.50 17.74 25.26
C SER A 452 10.11 18.26 25.62
N TRP A 453 9.19 17.35 25.82
CA TRP A 453 7.82 17.67 26.20
C TRP A 453 7.64 17.54 27.69
N PHE A 454 7.08 18.59 28.29
CA PHE A 454 6.85 18.62 29.73
C PHE A 454 5.38 18.40 30.01
N PHE A 455 5.10 17.63 31.08
CA PHE A 455 3.74 17.31 31.52
C PHE A 455 2.87 16.63 30.45
N ASN A 456 3.46 15.88 29.54
CA ASN A 456 2.76 15.16 28.47
C ASN A 456 1.88 16.06 27.57
N HIS A 457 2.35 17.25 27.29
CA HIS A 457 1.65 18.19 26.43
C HIS A 457 2.56 18.84 25.39
N ALA A 458 2.02 19.04 24.19
CA ALA A 458 2.68 19.77 23.11
C ALA A 458 1.67 20.67 22.36
N VAL A 459 2.15 21.74 21.75
CA VAL A 459 1.40 22.53 20.76
C VAL A 459 2.10 22.38 19.43
N LEU A 460 1.40 21.82 18.45
CA LEU A 460 1.92 21.58 17.11
C LEU A 460 1.15 22.41 16.10
N GLU A 461 1.88 23.04 15.19
CA GLU A 461 1.34 23.58 13.96
C GLU A 461 1.71 22.63 12.81
N ILE A 462 0.72 22.21 12.03
CA ILE A 462 0.87 21.32 10.88
C ILE A 462 0.40 22.12 9.65
N LYS A 463 1.31 22.40 8.74
CA LYS A 463 1.04 23.17 7.53
C LYS A 463 0.23 22.34 6.53
N PRO A 464 -0.47 22.98 5.59
CA PRO A 464 -1.11 22.26 4.50
C PRO A 464 -0.09 21.39 3.76
N ARG A 465 -0.49 20.14 3.47
CA ARG A 465 0.33 19.14 2.73
C ARG A 465 1.65 18.81 3.45
N GLU A 466 1.66 18.87 4.78
CA GLU A 466 2.78 18.47 5.63
C GLU A 466 2.47 17.14 6.31
N VAL A 467 3.45 16.24 6.32
CA VAL A 467 3.47 15.03 7.13
C VAL A 467 4.33 15.26 8.35
N VAL A 468 3.86 14.83 9.51
CA VAL A 468 4.57 14.89 10.78
C VAL A 468 4.59 13.49 11.39
N TYR A 469 5.77 12.92 11.56
CA TYR A 469 5.99 11.72 12.32
C TYR A 469 6.63 12.07 13.65
N ILE A 470 6.14 11.46 14.71
CA ILE A 470 6.61 11.70 16.07
C ILE A 470 6.91 10.37 16.73
N GLU A 471 8.14 10.20 17.17
CA GLU A 471 8.56 9.07 18.01
C GLU A 471 8.83 9.56 19.43
N LEU A 472 8.31 8.83 20.41
CA LEU A 472 8.42 9.13 21.83
C LEU A 472 9.27 8.07 22.53
N ASN A 473 10.32 8.55 23.21
CA ASN A 473 11.30 7.75 23.98
C ASN A 473 11.30 8.06 25.47
#